data_e19d69b5d0f5f32e6534855ba68c0e55
#
_entry.id   e19d69b5d0f5f32e6534855ba68c0e55
#
_cell.length_a   1.000
_cell.length_b   1.000
_cell.length_c   1.000
_cell.angle_alpha   90.00
_cell.angle_beta   90.00
_cell.angle_gamma   90.00
#
_symmetry.space_group_name_H-M   'P 1'
#
loop_
_entity.id
_entity.type
_entity.pdbx_description
1 polymer ?
#
loop_
_entity_poly.entity_id
_entity_poly.type
_entity_poly.pdbx_seq_one_letter_code
_entity_poly.pdbx_strand_id
1 'polypeptide(L)'
;MNSFPVNNVLFLADSYKLTHHKQYPPGTTAVYSYFESRGGQFDAVCFFGLQYVIKRWLTGPVVNHEMIGQAKAFYKAHFGGVDVFNEGGWTRIVERHNGYLPLRIKAVPEGTVVPVRNVLFTVENTDPELPWLTNWFETLLVQVWYPMTVCTISREMKRIIGEYLYETSESIDGLPFKLHDFGYRGSTSVESAAIGGAAHLVNFVGTDTVAGLQLCSQYYGSMMAGFSIPATEHSTITTWRRTGEADAFRNMLEQYPEGVISVVSDSYDVYNAVSNIWGGELRDRVLERADKGCLVIRPDSGDPCVVVVKLLNLLAEKFPISKNSKGDGIKPETIGNILESIKIAGWSTENVVFGAGGALLQRMDRDTQQCAFKCSSVVINDETFDVFKDPTTDSRKRSKKGRLTLERRNGQIVTIQEGRGDPSKDLLVTVFENGRLKVDYTLDEIRARAELDFVQEIRNKRHRKTPLADTIMAAEVAA
;
A
#
# COMPACT_ATOMS: atom_id res chain seq x y z
N MET A 1 -18.49 -8.78 25.02
CA MET A 1 -17.99 -8.51 23.69
C MET A 1 -16.62 -7.84 23.84
N ASN A 2 -15.56 -8.49 23.44
CA ASN A 2 -14.24 -7.85 23.44
C ASN A 2 -14.17 -6.89 22.25
N SER A 3 -14.56 -5.63 22.45
CA SER A 3 -14.40 -4.58 21.47
C SER A 3 -13.02 -3.93 21.61
N PHE A 4 -11.99 -4.64 21.19
CA PHE A 4 -10.74 -4.02 20.83
C PHE A 4 -10.64 -4.13 19.30
N PRO A 5 -10.34 -3.09 18.59
CA PRO A 5 -9.85 -1.78 19.00
C PRO A 5 -10.97 -0.74 19.19
N VAL A 6 -10.57 0.40 19.72
CA VAL A 6 -11.38 1.59 20.03
C VAL A 6 -12.38 1.90 18.89
N ASN A 7 -13.69 1.81 19.19
CA ASN A 7 -14.75 2.18 18.24
C ASN A 7 -15.27 3.61 18.44
N ASN A 8 -14.76 4.34 19.42
CA ASN A 8 -15.15 5.69 19.73
C ASN A 8 -14.13 6.67 19.14
N VAL A 9 -14.53 7.46 18.15
CA VAL A 9 -13.65 8.41 17.43
C VAL A 9 -13.06 9.49 18.35
N LEU A 10 -13.65 9.71 19.52
CA LEU A 10 -13.14 10.63 20.52
C LEU A 10 -11.84 10.16 21.18
N PHE A 11 -11.46 8.92 20.98
CA PHE A 11 -10.16 8.37 21.43
C PHE A 11 -9.10 8.29 20.33
N LEU A 12 -9.41 8.71 19.10
CA LEU A 12 -8.48 8.65 17.96
C LEU A 12 -7.61 9.91 17.84
N ALA A 13 -7.09 10.40 18.97
CA ALA A 13 -6.24 11.58 19.00
C ALA A 13 -5.16 11.47 20.10
N ASP A 14 -4.09 12.21 19.95
CA ASP A 14 -3.10 12.37 21.02
C ASP A 14 -3.70 13.19 22.17
N SER A 15 -3.39 12.82 23.43
CA SER A 15 -3.98 13.42 24.63
C SER A 15 -3.83 14.95 24.71
N TYR A 16 -2.70 15.51 24.27
CA TYR A 16 -2.49 16.95 24.33
C TYR A 16 -3.47 17.75 23.45
N LYS A 17 -4.05 17.13 22.42
CA LYS A 17 -5.06 17.75 21.53
C LYS A 17 -6.36 18.11 22.27
N LEU A 18 -6.65 17.48 23.41
CA LEU A 18 -7.81 17.81 24.22
C LEU A 18 -7.83 19.27 24.70
N THR A 19 -6.65 19.86 24.85
CA THR A 19 -6.49 21.25 25.32
C THR A 19 -6.45 22.28 24.19
N HIS A 20 -6.30 21.85 22.92
CA HIS A 20 -6.08 22.73 21.79
C HIS A 20 -7.26 23.67 21.50
N HIS A 21 -8.49 23.27 21.81
CA HIS A 21 -9.68 24.10 21.61
C HIS A 21 -9.61 25.44 22.38
N LYS A 22 -8.80 25.51 23.44
CA LYS A 22 -8.55 26.73 24.24
C LYS A 22 -7.28 27.48 23.81
N GLN A 23 -6.54 27.00 22.83
CA GLN A 23 -5.23 27.54 22.46
C GLN A 23 -5.25 28.34 21.15
N TYR A 24 -6.36 28.27 20.39
CA TYR A 24 -6.54 29.14 19.23
C TYR A 24 -6.85 30.56 19.65
N PRO A 25 -6.47 31.57 18.84
CA PRO A 25 -6.85 32.96 19.10
C PRO A 25 -8.39 33.12 19.24
N PRO A 26 -8.87 34.02 20.14
CA PRO A 26 -10.29 34.36 20.18
C PRO A 26 -10.78 34.81 18.81
N GLY A 27 -12.00 34.41 18.44
CA GLY A 27 -12.59 34.74 17.13
C GLY A 27 -12.15 33.86 15.98
N THR A 28 -11.37 32.77 16.26
CA THR A 28 -11.03 31.78 15.22
C THR A 28 -12.29 31.01 14.79
N THR A 29 -12.62 31.06 13.51
CA THR A 29 -13.80 30.38 12.92
C THR A 29 -13.45 29.29 11.92
N ALA A 30 -12.25 29.31 11.32
CA ALA A 30 -11.78 28.25 10.45
C ALA A 30 -10.31 27.94 10.67
N VAL A 31 -9.99 26.65 10.58
CA VAL A 31 -8.61 26.12 10.56
C VAL A 31 -8.51 25.24 9.31
N TYR A 32 -7.50 25.52 8.51
CA TYR A 32 -7.21 24.77 7.30
C TYR A 32 -5.82 24.15 7.40
N SER A 33 -5.76 22.83 7.18
CA SER A 33 -4.54 22.05 7.26
C SER A 33 -4.36 21.18 6.01
N TYR A 34 -3.12 20.78 5.76
CA TYR A 34 -2.77 19.92 4.62
C TYR A 34 -1.80 18.82 5.03
N PHE A 35 -1.80 17.73 4.24
CA PHE A 35 -0.86 16.62 4.35
C PHE A 35 0.03 16.54 3.12
N GLU A 36 1.31 16.25 3.32
CA GLU A 36 2.32 16.11 2.28
C GLU A 36 3.40 15.08 2.64
N SER A 37 4.07 14.52 1.62
CA SER A 37 5.41 13.94 1.74
C SER A 37 6.45 15.00 1.43
N ARG A 38 7.43 15.19 2.33
CA ARG A 38 8.47 16.24 2.19
C ARG A 38 9.75 15.79 1.53
N GLY A 39 9.85 14.53 1.19
CA GLY A 39 11.03 13.85 0.67
C GLY A 39 11.09 12.45 1.22
N GLY A 40 12.29 11.90 1.37
CA GLY A 40 12.53 10.58 1.90
C GLY A 40 13.21 9.67 0.90
N GLN A 41 12.86 8.40 0.90
CA GLN A 41 13.49 7.38 0.07
C GLN A 41 13.18 7.55 -1.42
N PHE A 42 12.00 8.07 -1.77
CA PHE A 42 11.55 8.23 -3.16
C PHE A 42 11.18 9.68 -3.47
N ASP A 43 11.39 10.09 -4.73
CA ASP A 43 11.10 11.44 -5.21
C ASP A 43 9.61 11.69 -5.49
N ALA A 44 8.80 10.64 -5.48
CA ALA A 44 7.35 10.71 -5.64
C ALA A 44 6.67 9.64 -4.77
N VAL A 45 5.39 9.85 -4.46
CA VAL A 45 4.55 8.89 -3.72
C VAL A 45 3.35 8.48 -4.56
N CYS A 46 2.94 7.22 -4.46
CA CYS A 46 1.68 6.72 -4.96
C CYS A 46 0.64 6.85 -3.85
N PHE A 47 -0.29 7.80 -3.98
CA PHE A 47 -1.24 8.13 -2.93
C PHE A 47 -2.31 7.04 -2.79
N PHE A 48 -2.45 6.48 -1.58
CA PHE A 48 -3.40 5.40 -1.28
C PHE A 48 -3.73 5.35 0.21
N GLY A 49 -4.97 4.96 0.56
CA GLY A 49 -5.41 4.57 1.90
C GLY A 49 -6.28 5.61 2.63
N LEU A 50 -6.45 6.82 2.11
CA LEU A 50 -7.33 7.83 2.74
C LEU A 50 -8.80 7.40 2.68
N GLN A 51 -9.27 6.80 1.59
CA GLN A 51 -10.63 6.29 1.45
C GLN A 51 -10.98 5.26 2.52
N TYR A 52 -10.05 4.34 2.85
CA TYR A 52 -10.23 3.42 3.95
C TYR A 52 -10.45 4.16 5.28
N VAL A 53 -9.60 5.14 5.61
CA VAL A 53 -9.71 5.92 6.86
C VAL A 53 -11.05 6.65 6.92
N ILE A 54 -11.47 7.28 5.83
CA ILE A 54 -12.75 8.00 5.75
C ILE A 54 -13.93 7.03 5.95
N LYS A 55 -13.98 5.93 5.22
CA LYS A 55 -15.07 4.94 5.30
C LYS A 55 -15.12 4.28 6.68
N ARG A 56 -13.99 3.96 7.26
CA ARG A 56 -13.89 3.24 8.54
C ARG A 56 -14.25 4.12 9.74
N TRP A 57 -13.86 5.40 9.73
CA TRP A 57 -13.86 6.21 10.93
C TRP A 57 -14.66 7.51 10.85
N LEU A 58 -14.87 8.09 9.66
CA LEU A 58 -15.43 9.44 9.53
C LEU A 58 -16.84 9.45 8.94
N THR A 59 -17.24 8.41 8.22
CA THR A 59 -18.52 8.39 7.49
C THR A 59 -19.67 8.01 8.40
N GLY A 60 -20.76 8.76 8.33
CA GLY A 60 -21.98 8.55 9.11
C GLY A 60 -22.03 9.34 10.42
N PRO A 61 -22.99 9.01 11.28
CA PRO A 61 -23.11 9.61 12.61
C PRO A 61 -22.15 8.92 13.59
N VAL A 62 -20.90 9.38 13.60
CA VAL A 62 -19.80 8.75 14.36
C VAL A 62 -19.63 9.29 15.77
N VAL A 63 -20.47 10.25 16.20
CA VAL A 63 -20.49 10.84 17.55
C VAL A 63 -21.89 10.75 18.13
N ASN A 64 -22.01 10.32 19.39
CA ASN A 64 -23.25 10.33 20.16
C ASN A 64 -22.98 10.70 21.63
N HIS A 65 -24.05 10.95 22.41
CA HIS A 65 -23.95 11.35 23.82
C HIS A 65 -23.27 10.30 24.71
N GLU A 66 -23.48 9.02 24.44
CA GLU A 66 -22.84 7.94 25.19
C GLU A 66 -21.31 7.99 25.01
N MET A 67 -20.85 8.11 23.76
CA MET A 67 -19.41 8.26 23.43
C MET A 67 -18.79 9.50 24.09
N ILE A 68 -19.52 10.61 24.15
CA ILE A 68 -19.07 11.84 24.82
C ILE A 68 -18.93 11.59 26.33
N GLY A 69 -19.92 10.94 26.98
CA GLY A 69 -19.86 10.61 28.40
C GLY A 69 -18.70 9.69 28.74
N GLN A 70 -18.45 8.66 27.92
CA GLN A 70 -17.31 7.75 28.08
C GLN A 70 -15.97 8.50 27.94
N ALA A 71 -15.83 9.33 26.92
CA ALA A 71 -14.61 10.11 26.68
C ALA A 71 -14.34 11.11 27.81
N LYS A 72 -15.36 11.84 28.27
CA LYS A 72 -15.26 12.79 29.40
C LYS A 72 -14.74 12.13 30.66
N ALA A 73 -15.35 11.00 31.07
CA ALA A 73 -14.95 10.25 32.26
C ALA A 73 -13.51 9.75 32.14
N PHE A 74 -13.15 9.16 31.01
CA PHE A 74 -11.82 8.63 30.74
C PHE A 74 -10.76 9.72 30.77
N TYR A 75 -10.96 10.81 30.02
CA TYR A 75 -9.98 11.88 29.93
C TYR A 75 -9.83 12.67 31.23
N LYS A 76 -10.90 12.84 32.01
CA LYS A 76 -10.80 13.42 33.35
C LYS A 76 -9.88 12.60 34.25
N ALA A 77 -9.99 11.27 34.22
CA ALA A 77 -9.07 10.39 34.95
C ALA A 77 -7.63 10.49 34.41
N HIS A 78 -7.46 10.48 33.08
CA HIS A 78 -6.15 10.58 32.41
C HIS A 78 -5.41 11.88 32.73
N PHE A 79 -6.13 13.00 32.92
CA PHE A 79 -5.57 14.30 33.32
C PHE A 79 -5.56 14.52 34.84
N GLY A 80 -5.57 13.45 35.62
CA GLY A 80 -5.45 13.52 37.08
C GLY A 80 -6.61 14.23 37.78
N GLY A 81 -7.83 14.14 37.23
CA GLY A 81 -9.04 14.78 37.74
C GLY A 81 -9.34 16.16 37.17
N VAL A 82 -8.42 16.73 36.37
CA VAL A 82 -8.64 18.01 35.70
C VAL A 82 -9.57 17.82 34.50
N ASP A 83 -10.61 18.65 34.41
CA ASP A 83 -11.54 18.64 33.27
C ASP A 83 -11.02 19.54 32.13
N VAL A 84 -10.42 18.91 31.13
CA VAL A 84 -9.89 19.57 29.91
C VAL A 84 -10.70 19.22 28.66
N PHE A 85 -11.70 18.36 28.81
CA PHE A 85 -12.47 17.84 27.68
C PHE A 85 -13.46 18.89 27.15
N ASN A 86 -13.51 19.05 25.83
CA ASN A 86 -14.40 19.96 25.16
C ASN A 86 -15.81 19.35 24.96
N GLU A 87 -16.52 19.07 26.07
CA GLU A 87 -17.85 18.48 26.04
C GLU A 87 -18.83 19.29 25.18
N GLY A 88 -18.83 20.62 25.31
CA GLY A 88 -19.75 21.50 24.56
C GLY A 88 -19.54 21.43 23.04
N GLY A 89 -18.27 21.40 22.61
CA GLY A 89 -17.94 21.25 21.19
C GLY A 89 -18.39 19.90 20.63
N TRP A 90 -18.18 18.82 21.35
CA TRP A 90 -18.65 17.49 20.94
C TRP A 90 -20.16 17.35 20.99
N THR A 91 -20.83 17.92 21.99
CA THR A 91 -22.29 17.96 22.09
C THR A 91 -22.92 18.73 20.91
N ARG A 92 -22.29 19.83 20.48
CA ARG A 92 -22.72 20.58 19.28
C ARG A 92 -22.74 19.70 18.04
N ILE A 93 -21.77 18.79 17.87
CA ILE A 93 -21.72 17.85 16.73
C ILE A 93 -22.98 16.93 16.77
N VAL A 94 -23.38 16.46 17.94
CA VAL A 94 -24.59 15.64 18.06
C VAL A 94 -25.85 16.46 17.79
N GLU A 95 -25.99 17.63 18.41
CA GLU A 95 -27.21 18.42 18.39
C GLU A 95 -27.44 19.18 17.07
N ARG A 96 -26.38 19.70 16.44
CA ARG A 96 -26.46 20.51 15.21
C ARG A 96 -26.15 19.72 13.95
N HIS A 97 -25.37 18.66 14.06
CA HIS A 97 -24.92 17.85 12.93
C HIS A 97 -25.37 16.39 13.01
N ASN A 98 -26.27 16.03 13.96
CA ASN A 98 -26.79 14.66 14.15
C ASN A 98 -25.65 13.62 14.28
N GLY A 99 -24.51 13.98 14.88
CA GLY A 99 -23.35 13.13 15.06
C GLY A 99 -22.43 13.01 13.84
N TYR A 100 -22.74 13.69 12.73
CA TYR A 100 -21.89 13.77 11.56
C TYR A 100 -20.79 14.81 11.76
N LEU A 101 -19.57 14.49 11.34
CA LEU A 101 -18.41 15.40 11.50
C LEU A 101 -18.49 16.56 10.50
N PRO A 102 -18.57 17.84 10.95
CA PRO A 102 -18.58 19.01 10.08
C PRO A 102 -17.17 19.35 9.62
N LEU A 103 -16.63 18.49 8.75
CA LEU A 103 -15.32 18.61 8.10
C LEU A 103 -15.47 18.50 6.59
N ARG A 104 -14.56 19.15 5.86
CA ARG A 104 -14.33 18.92 4.43
C ARG A 104 -12.92 18.43 4.22
N ILE A 105 -12.76 17.35 3.42
CA ILE A 105 -11.47 16.83 2.99
C ILE A 105 -11.44 16.85 1.46
N LYS A 106 -10.42 17.53 0.90
CA LYS A 106 -10.09 17.45 -0.52
C LYS A 106 -8.80 16.67 -0.66
N ALA A 107 -8.70 15.79 -1.64
CA ALA A 107 -7.52 14.95 -1.87
C ALA A 107 -7.27 14.72 -3.36
N VAL A 108 -6.03 14.37 -3.70
CA VAL A 108 -5.76 13.78 -5.01
C VAL A 108 -6.49 12.43 -5.10
N PRO A 109 -6.98 12.02 -6.27
CA PRO A 109 -7.54 10.68 -6.45
C PRO A 109 -6.52 9.60 -6.06
N GLU A 110 -6.95 8.58 -5.32
CA GLU A 110 -6.07 7.46 -4.96
C GLU A 110 -5.51 6.76 -6.20
N GLY A 111 -4.26 6.29 -6.13
CA GLY A 111 -3.47 5.79 -7.25
C GLY A 111 -2.66 6.89 -7.98
N THR A 112 -2.94 8.17 -7.74
CA THR A 112 -2.15 9.25 -8.35
C THR A 112 -0.73 9.27 -7.81
N VAL A 113 0.24 9.34 -8.73
CA VAL A 113 1.66 9.49 -8.40
C VAL A 113 2.00 10.96 -8.33
N VAL A 114 2.39 11.41 -7.15
CA VAL A 114 2.64 12.83 -6.86
C VAL A 114 4.08 13.04 -6.42
N PRO A 115 4.85 13.93 -7.07
CA PRO A 115 6.20 14.29 -6.60
C PRO A 115 6.17 14.80 -5.15
N VAL A 116 7.20 14.49 -4.39
CA VAL A 116 7.34 14.97 -3.00
C VAL A 116 7.24 16.50 -2.92
N ARG A 117 6.92 17.02 -1.75
CA ARG A 117 6.70 18.44 -1.47
C ARG A 117 5.46 19.02 -2.14
N ASN A 118 4.53 18.18 -2.54
CA ASN A 118 3.22 18.59 -3.02
C ASN A 118 2.11 18.19 -2.04
N VAL A 119 1.04 18.97 -1.99
CA VAL A 119 -0.14 18.66 -1.18
C VAL A 119 -0.80 17.40 -1.70
N LEU A 120 -1.17 16.49 -0.79
CA LEU A 120 -1.86 15.24 -1.11
C LEU A 120 -3.33 15.30 -0.72
N PHE A 121 -3.61 15.86 0.45
CA PHE A 121 -4.97 16.20 0.86
C PHE A 121 -4.98 17.40 1.81
N THR A 122 -6.15 18.02 1.92
CA THR A 122 -6.43 19.15 2.80
C THR A 122 -7.64 18.87 3.66
N VAL A 123 -7.68 19.46 4.84
CA VAL A 123 -8.78 19.32 5.80
C VAL A 123 -9.15 20.68 6.36
N GLU A 124 -10.45 20.95 6.47
CA GLU A 124 -10.97 22.14 7.12
C GLU A 124 -12.29 21.85 7.85
N ASN A 125 -12.58 22.60 8.90
CA ASN A 125 -13.89 22.59 9.54
C ASN A 125 -14.92 23.33 8.66
N THR A 126 -16.18 22.85 8.68
CA THR A 126 -17.30 23.48 7.99
C THR A 126 -18.26 24.18 8.96
N ASP A 127 -18.14 23.94 10.26
CA ASP A 127 -18.86 24.68 11.31
C ASP A 127 -17.89 25.69 11.95
N PRO A 128 -18.18 27.01 11.89
CA PRO A 128 -17.30 28.05 12.44
C PRO A 128 -17.11 28.00 13.97
N GLU A 129 -17.99 27.31 14.69
CA GLU A 129 -17.84 27.08 16.15
C GLU A 129 -16.92 25.90 16.50
N LEU A 130 -16.43 25.15 15.49
CA LEU A 130 -15.64 23.96 15.69
C LEU A 130 -14.26 24.00 14.97
N PRO A 131 -13.50 25.13 15.02
CA PRO A 131 -12.24 25.24 14.29
C PRO A 131 -11.17 24.25 14.77
N TRP A 132 -11.23 23.86 16.04
CA TRP A 132 -10.33 22.88 16.65
C TRP A 132 -10.46 21.47 16.05
N LEU A 133 -11.61 21.15 15.44
CA LEU A 133 -11.91 19.82 14.92
C LEU A 133 -10.98 19.41 13.77
N THR A 134 -10.55 20.34 12.94
CA THR A 134 -9.59 20.10 11.85
C THR A 134 -8.34 19.39 12.33
N ASN A 135 -7.70 19.91 13.37
CA ASN A 135 -6.45 19.36 13.88
C ASN A 135 -6.66 18.25 14.94
N TRP A 136 -7.90 18.04 15.41
CA TRP A 136 -8.21 16.87 16.22
C TRP A 136 -7.91 15.57 15.45
N PHE A 137 -8.33 15.51 14.19
CA PHE A 137 -8.15 14.33 13.36
C PHE A 137 -6.77 14.21 12.71
N GLU A 138 -5.81 15.10 13.00
CA GLU A 138 -4.44 14.97 12.51
C GLU A 138 -3.86 13.60 12.85
N THR A 139 -4.00 13.14 14.10
CA THR A 139 -3.43 11.87 14.57
C THR A 139 -3.90 10.68 13.73
N LEU A 140 -5.20 10.62 13.44
CA LEU A 140 -5.79 9.56 12.61
C LEU A 140 -5.38 9.73 11.13
N LEU A 141 -5.53 10.94 10.58
CA LEU A 141 -5.31 11.20 9.16
C LEU A 141 -3.84 11.06 8.74
N VAL A 142 -2.91 11.34 9.64
CA VAL A 142 -1.48 11.14 9.37
C VAL A 142 -1.14 9.68 9.16
N GLN A 143 -1.90 8.72 9.72
CA GLN A 143 -1.66 7.28 9.54
C GLN A 143 -1.77 6.83 8.08
N VAL A 144 -2.33 7.64 7.19
CA VAL A 144 -2.28 7.43 5.72
C VAL A 144 -0.84 7.34 5.19
N TRP A 145 0.14 7.84 5.96
CA TRP A 145 1.55 7.66 5.61
C TRP A 145 1.91 6.19 5.36
N TYR A 146 1.32 5.26 6.13
CA TYR A 146 1.67 3.85 6.06
C TYR A 146 1.21 3.17 4.75
N PRO A 147 -0.09 3.13 4.39
CA PRO A 147 -0.51 2.54 3.13
C PRO A 147 0.06 3.26 1.90
N MET A 148 0.22 4.57 1.96
CA MET A 148 0.87 5.33 0.89
C MET A 148 2.33 4.91 0.70
N THR A 149 3.08 4.70 1.77
CA THR A 149 4.48 4.28 1.71
C THR A 149 4.60 2.84 1.19
N VAL A 150 3.76 1.90 1.65
CA VAL A 150 3.72 0.53 1.12
C VAL A 150 3.39 0.54 -0.37
N CYS A 151 2.37 1.30 -0.78
CA CYS A 151 1.99 1.44 -2.19
C CYS A 151 3.14 1.98 -3.04
N THR A 152 3.86 2.97 -2.54
CA THR A 152 5.02 3.58 -3.20
C THR A 152 6.17 2.59 -3.37
N ILE A 153 6.55 1.88 -2.31
CA ILE A 153 7.59 0.83 -2.34
C ILE A 153 7.21 -0.26 -3.34
N SER A 154 5.97 -0.75 -3.26
CA SER A 154 5.47 -1.79 -4.16
C SER A 154 5.51 -1.34 -5.63
N ARG A 155 5.13 -0.09 -5.91
CA ARG A 155 5.20 0.49 -7.26
C ARG A 155 6.64 0.62 -7.77
N GLU A 156 7.56 1.02 -6.92
CA GLU A 156 8.97 1.11 -7.29
C GLU A 156 9.57 -0.27 -7.59
N MET A 157 9.22 -1.29 -6.79
CA MET A 157 9.58 -2.68 -7.10
C MET A 157 9.01 -3.12 -8.45
N LYS A 158 7.75 -2.77 -8.76
CA LYS A 158 7.13 -3.06 -10.07
C LYS A 158 7.90 -2.39 -11.22
N ARG A 159 8.36 -1.15 -11.03
CA ARG A 159 9.15 -0.42 -12.02
C ARG A 159 10.47 -1.15 -12.31
N ILE A 160 11.22 -1.49 -11.26
CA ILE A 160 12.51 -2.19 -11.39
C ILE A 160 12.31 -3.53 -12.11
N ILE A 161 11.37 -4.36 -11.63
CA ILE A 161 11.10 -5.68 -12.24
C ILE A 161 10.65 -5.52 -13.70
N GLY A 162 9.80 -4.55 -13.97
CA GLY A 162 9.27 -4.30 -15.32
C GLY A 162 10.34 -3.86 -16.32
N GLU A 163 11.31 -3.04 -15.91
CA GLU A 163 12.43 -2.63 -16.74
C GLU A 163 13.30 -3.84 -17.13
N TYR A 164 13.68 -4.70 -16.19
CA TYR A 164 14.45 -5.92 -16.50
C TYR A 164 13.66 -6.93 -17.33
N LEU A 165 12.36 -7.09 -17.08
CA LEU A 165 11.50 -7.92 -17.93
C LEU A 165 11.48 -7.40 -19.37
N TYR A 166 11.32 -6.09 -19.55
CA TYR A 166 11.29 -5.48 -20.87
C TYR A 166 12.61 -5.69 -21.64
N GLU A 167 13.75 -5.69 -20.93
CA GLU A 167 15.07 -5.89 -21.52
C GLU A 167 15.39 -7.36 -21.84
N THR A 168 14.86 -8.31 -21.07
CA THR A 168 15.30 -9.72 -21.11
C THR A 168 14.23 -10.70 -21.53
N SER A 169 12.98 -10.28 -21.71
CA SER A 169 11.84 -11.14 -22.00
C SER A 169 11.08 -10.66 -23.23
N GLU A 170 10.39 -11.60 -23.91
CA GLU A 170 9.54 -11.28 -25.08
C GLU A 170 8.25 -10.53 -24.67
N SER A 171 7.79 -10.73 -23.44
CA SER A 171 6.56 -10.15 -22.88
C SER A 171 6.76 -9.68 -21.45
N ILE A 172 5.99 -8.65 -21.07
CA ILE A 172 5.87 -8.16 -19.68
C ILE A 172 4.52 -8.56 -19.05
N ASP A 173 3.73 -9.43 -19.70
CA ASP A 173 2.37 -9.76 -19.25
C ASP A 173 2.36 -10.44 -17.88
N GLY A 174 3.44 -11.15 -17.52
CA GLY A 174 3.64 -11.73 -16.19
C GLY A 174 3.95 -10.74 -15.07
N LEU A 175 4.23 -9.46 -15.37
CA LEU A 175 4.65 -8.45 -14.39
C LEU A 175 3.73 -8.34 -13.15
N PRO A 176 2.39 -8.40 -13.27
CA PRO A 176 1.52 -8.32 -12.10
C PRO A 176 1.72 -9.45 -11.07
N PHE A 177 2.29 -10.59 -11.48
CA PHE A 177 2.55 -11.76 -10.62
C PHE A 177 4.01 -11.85 -10.15
N LYS A 178 4.87 -10.90 -10.50
CA LYS A 178 6.31 -11.00 -10.24
C LYS A 178 6.75 -10.68 -8.80
N LEU A 179 5.86 -10.15 -7.99
CA LEU A 179 6.11 -9.95 -6.56
C LEU A 179 4.89 -10.42 -5.75
N HIS A 180 5.14 -11.40 -4.86
CA HIS A 180 4.13 -12.00 -4.00
C HIS A 180 4.29 -11.50 -2.56
N ASP A 181 3.19 -11.10 -1.92
CA ASP A 181 3.17 -10.63 -0.53
C ASP A 181 3.02 -11.80 0.45
N PHE A 182 4.05 -12.05 1.27
CA PHE A 182 4.08 -12.96 2.40
C PHE A 182 4.20 -12.22 3.75
N GLY A 183 3.93 -10.92 3.78
CA GLY A 183 4.24 -10.04 4.89
C GLY A 183 3.29 -10.11 6.09
N TYR A 184 2.17 -10.82 6.03
CA TYR A 184 1.14 -10.82 7.06
C TYR A 184 1.72 -11.07 8.46
N ARG A 185 2.46 -12.17 8.64
CA ARG A 185 3.06 -12.55 9.93
C ARG A 185 4.14 -11.59 10.44
N GLY A 186 4.68 -10.74 9.56
CA GLY A 186 5.68 -9.73 9.89
C GLY A 186 5.09 -8.35 10.24
N SER A 187 3.77 -8.17 10.13
CA SER A 187 3.08 -6.92 10.45
C SER A 187 2.80 -6.78 11.94
N THR A 188 2.65 -5.55 12.44
CA THR A 188 2.41 -5.25 13.86
C THR A 188 1.01 -5.62 14.34
N SER A 189 0.02 -5.68 13.44
CA SER A 189 -1.36 -6.02 13.76
C SER A 189 -2.09 -6.57 12.54
N VAL A 190 -3.25 -7.19 12.76
CA VAL A 190 -4.15 -7.63 11.69
C VAL A 190 -4.60 -6.46 10.81
N GLU A 191 -4.90 -5.31 11.43
CA GLU A 191 -5.31 -4.12 10.68
C GLU A 191 -4.16 -3.58 9.82
N SER A 192 -2.94 -3.49 10.34
CA SER A 192 -1.78 -3.06 9.54
C SER A 192 -1.48 -4.03 8.41
N ALA A 193 -1.60 -5.35 8.63
CA ALA A 193 -1.47 -6.35 7.58
C ALA A 193 -2.52 -6.16 6.49
N ALA A 194 -3.78 -5.90 6.87
CA ALA A 194 -4.87 -5.67 5.93
C ALA A 194 -4.64 -4.42 5.07
N ILE A 195 -4.27 -3.30 5.72
CA ILE A 195 -4.03 -2.02 5.05
C ILE A 195 -2.80 -2.10 4.14
N GLY A 196 -1.70 -2.68 4.63
CA GLY A 196 -0.46 -2.85 3.85
C GLY A 196 -0.63 -3.82 2.69
N GLY A 197 -1.30 -4.97 2.92
CA GLY A 197 -1.62 -5.93 1.87
C GLY A 197 -2.49 -5.32 0.77
N ALA A 198 -3.52 -4.53 1.13
CA ALA A 198 -4.31 -3.80 0.15
C ALA A 198 -3.48 -2.78 -0.66
N ALA A 199 -2.55 -2.10 0.00
CA ALA A 199 -1.64 -1.15 -0.66
C ALA A 199 -0.70 -1.84 -1.67
N HIS A 200 -0.20 -3.05 -1.34
CA HIS A 200 0.55 -3.88 -2.28
C HIS A 200 -0.28 -4.27 -3.50
N LEU A 201 -1.55 -4.63 -3.28
CA LEU A 201 -2.49 -5.06 -4.33
C LEU A 201 -2.87 -3.94 -5.31
N VAL A 202 -2.49 -2.70 -5.07
CA VAL A 202 -2.58 -1.62 -6.09
C VAL A 202 -1.63 -1.90 -7.26
N ASN A 203 -0.48 -2.50 -7.01
CA ASN A 203 0.59 -2.68 -8.01
C ASN A 203 0.77 -4.12 -8.50
N PHE A 204 0.48 -5.10 -7.65
CA PHE A 204 0.62 -6.52 -7.94
C PHE A 204 -0.67 -7.27 -7.59
N VAL A 205 -0.74 -8.54 -8.01
CA VAL A 205 -1.89 -9.40 -7.75
C VAL A 205 -1.52 -10.69 -7.00
N GLY A 206 -0.24 -10.92 -6.70
CA GLY A 206 0.23 -12.07 -5.93
C GLY A 206 0.22 -11.76 -4.42
N THR A 207 -0.52 -12.53 -3.61
CA THR A 207 -0.58 -12.33 -2.16
C THR A 207 -1.05 -13.55 -1.39
N ASP A 208 -0.46 -13.78 -0.21
CA ASP A 208 -0.97 -14.67 0.84
C ASP A 208 -1.56 -13.88 2.02
N THR A 209 -1.55 -12.56 1.97
CA THR A 209 -2.11 -11.68 2.99
C THR A 209 -3.63 -11.55 2.79
N VAL A 210 -4.39 -12.59 3.21
CA VAL A 210 -5.86 -12.69 3.04
C VAL A 210 -6.61 -11.48 3.62
N ALA A 211 -6.10 -10.89 4.71
CA ALA A 211 -6.67 -9.68 5.30
C ALA A 211 -6.68 -8.49 4.33
N GLY A 212 -5.67 -8.38 3.45
CA GLY A 212 -5.62 -7.36 2.39
C GLY A 212 -6.70 -7.55 1.33
N LEU A 213 -6.97 -8.80 0.92
CA LEU A 213 -8.06 -9.13 0.01
C LEU A 213 -9.42 -8.72 0.59
N GLN A 214 -9.64 -9.03 1.87
CA GLN A 214 -10.88 -8.69 2.55
C GLN A 214 -11.06 -7.16 2.66
N LEU A 215 -9.99 -6.42 2.94
CA LEU A 215 -10.03 -4.95 2.97
C LEU A 215 -10.37 -4.38 1.59
N CYS A 216 -9.76 -4.89 0.51
CA CYS A 216 -10.09 -4.49 -0.86
C CYS A 216 -11.56 -4.74 -1.21
N SER A 217 -12.13 -5.87 -0.78
CA SER A 217 -13.54 -6.19 -0.98
C SER A 217 -14.45 -5.20 -0.24
N GLN A 218 -14.17 -4.92 1.02
CA GLN A 218 -15.03 -4.09 1.89
C GLN A 218 -14.97 -2.59 1.55
N TYR A 219 -13.79 -2.09 1.19
CA TYR A 219 -13.55 -0.65 1.09
C TYR A 219 -13.28 -0.15 -0.33
N TYR A 220 -12.94 -1.05 -1.27
CA TYR A 220 -12.55 -0.69 -2.65
C TYR A 220 -13.32 -1.46 -3.73
N GLY A 221 -14.41 -2.15 -3.36
CA GLY A 221 -15.34 -2.78 -4.29
C GLY A 221 -14.74 -3.91 -5.15
N SER A 222 -13.61 -4.50 -4.73
CA SER A 222 -12.96 -5.58 -5.47
C SER A 222 -13.28 -6.92 -4.82
N MET A 223 -14.06 -7.76 -5.47
CA MET A 223 -14.45 -9.08 -4.96
C MET A 223 -13.23 -10.01 -4.80
N MET A 224 -12.26 -9.94 -5.72
CA MET A 224 -11.02 -10.70 -5.66
C MET A 224 -9.87 -9.84 -6.20
N ALA A 225 -9.13 -9.25 -5.28
CA ALA A 225 -8.06 -8.31 -5.60
C ALA A 225 -6.73 -8.98 -5.95
N GLY A 226 -6.54 -10.25 -5.60
CA GLY A 226 -5.27 -10.94 -5.80
C GLY A 226 -5.40 -12.44 -5.69
N PHE A 227 -4.31 -13.14 -5.99
CA PHE A 227 -4.29 -14.59 -6.14
C PHE A 227 -3.12 -15.21 -5.37
N SER A 228 -3.29 -16.48 -5.00
CA SER A 228 -2.25 -17.35 -4.44
C SER A 228 -2.23 -18.67 -5.19
N ILE A 229 -1.22 -19.50 -4.88
CA ILE A 229 -1.01 -20.83 -5.45
C ILE A 229 -0.75 -21.83 -4.32
N PRO A 230 -0.98 -23.12 -4.51
CA PRO A 230 -0.51 -24.12 -3.55
C PRO A 230 1.00 -24.00 -3.34
N ALA A 231 1.40 -23.71 -2.10
CA ALA A 231 2.79 -23.50 -1.75
C ALA A 231 3.13 -24.24 -0.46
N THR A 232 4.35 -24.79 -0.38
CA THR A 232 4.84 -25.40 0.86
C THR A 232 5.50 -24.36 1.75
N GLU A 233 5.58 -24.65 3.05
CA GLU A 233 6.51 -24.04 3.98
C GLU A 233 7.48 -25.07 4.55
N HIS A 234 8.51 -24.65 5.27
CA HIS A 234 9.50 -25.60 5.81
C HIS A 234 8.85 -26.67 6.70
N SER A 235 7.84 -26.36 7.49
CA SER A 235 7.15 -27.33 8.34
C SER A 235 6.53 -28.48 7.57
N THR A 236 5.93 -28.21 6.39
CA THR A 236 5.28 -29.22 5.55
C THR A 236 6.28 -30.10 4.80
N ILE A 237 7.55 -29.71 4.69
CA ILE A 237 8.64 -30.52 4.13
C ILE A 237 9.41 -31.22 5.25
N THR A 238 9.83 -30.52 6.30
CA THR A 238 10.66 -31.08 7.36
C THR A 238 9.93 -32.14 8.20
N THR A 239 8.61 -32.17 8.26
CA THR A 239 7.82 -33.25 8.89
C THR A 239 8.02 -34.59 8.21
N TRP A 240 8.41 -34.66 6.92
CA TRP A 240 8.82 -35.89 6.23
C TRP A 240 10.23 -36.32 6.58
N ARG A 241 10.94 -35.53 7.38
CA ARG A 241 12.35 -35.77 7.77
C ARG A 241 13.29 -35.75 6.56
N ARG A 242 14.59 -35.69 6.82
CA ARG A 242 15.61 -35.59 5.76
C ARG A 242 15.55 -36.72 4.75
N THR A 243 15.26 -37.94 5.20
CA THR A 243 15.21 -39.15 4.34
C THR A 243 13.94 -39.21 3.48
N GLY A 244 12.89 -38.44 3.83
CA GLY A 244 11.64 -38.39 3.11
C GLY A 244 11.45 -37.09 2.29
N GLU A 245 12.50 -36.31 2.07
CA GLU A 245 12.40 -35.06 1.31
C GLU A 245 11.88 -35.29 -0.12
N ALA A 246 12.36 -36.32 -0.82
CA ALA A 246 11.89 -36.70 -2.14
C ALA A 246 10.39 -37.13 -2.13
N ASP A 247 9.96 -37.82 -1.06
CA ASP A 247 8.57 -38.22 -0.90
C ASP A 247 7.66 -37.00 -0.65
N ALA A 248 8.13 -35.98 0.12
CA ALA A 248 7.41 -34.73 0.30
C ALA A 248 7.19 -34.00 -1.03
N PHE A 249 8.23 -33.95 -1.87
CA PHE A 249 8.16 -33.31 -3.18
C PHE A 249 7.24 -34.10 -4.14
N ARG A 250 7.33 -35.43 -4.13
CA ARG A 250 6.43 -36.31 -4.89
C ARG A 250 4.99 -36.10 -4.48
N ASN A 251 4.71 -36.02 -3.19
CA ASN A 251 3.36 -35.76 -2.67
C ASN A 251 2.80 -34.45 -3.21
N MET A 252 3.59 -33.37 -3.32
CA MET A 252 3.13 -32.11 -3.89
C MET A 252 2.72 -32.24 -5.36
N LEU A 253 3.49 -32.98 -6.16
CA LEU A 253 3.15 -33.24 -7.56
C LEU A 253 1.86 -34.07 -7.70
N GLU A 254 1.62 -35.01 -6.78
CA GLU A 254 0.44 -35.89 -6.77
C GLU A 254 -0.82 -35.21 -6.27
N GLN A 255 -0.71 -34.37 -5.21
CA GLN A 255 -1.85 -33.64 -4.66
C GLN A 255 -2.32 -32.48 -5.55
N TYR A 256 -1.39 -31.87 -6.30
CA TYR A 256 -1.65 -30.74 -7.19
C TYR A 256 -1.07 -31.04 -8.59
N PRO A 257 -1.73 -31.93 -9.37
CA PRO A 257 -1.19 -32.39 -10.66
C PRO A 257 -1.21 -31.32 -11.75
N GLU A 258 -1.98 -30.25 -11.59
CA GLU A 258 -2.14 -29.18 -12.57
C GLU A 258 -1.90 -27.79 -11.93
N GLY A 259 -1.80 -26.73 -12.76
CA GLY A 259 -1.62 -25.35 -12.33
C GLY A 259 -0.21 -25.06 -11.81
N VAL A 260 -0.02 -23.93 -11.15
CA VAL A 260 1.27 -23.50 -10.57
C VAL A 260 1.37 -23.98 -9.13
N ILE A 261 2.48 -24.60 -8.76
CA ILE A 261 2.80 -24.93 -7.37
C ILE A 261 4.16 -24.36 -6.99
N SER A 262 4.36 -24.02 -5.70
CA SER A 262 5.63 -23.54 -5.18
C SER A 262 6.13 -24.46 -4.07
N VAL A 263 7.36 -24.98 -4.22
CA VAL A 263 7.94 -25.94 -3.26
C VAL A 263 9.24 -25.38 -2.69
N VAL A 264 9.28 -25.17 -1.36
CA VAL A 264 10.49 -24.83 -0.65
C VAL A 264 11.45 -26.01 -0.72
N SER A 265 12.66 -25.76 -1.23
CA SER A 265 13.61 -26.83 -1.60
C SER A 265 14.98 -26.72 -0.94
N ASP A 266 15.10 -25.83 0.05
CA ASP A 266 16.34 -25.58 0.79
C ASP A 266 16.26 -26.03 2.25
N SER A 267 15.33 -26.93 2.57
CA SER A 267 15.21 -27.46 3.93
C SER A 267 16.51 -28.14 4.40
N TYR A 268 17.30 -28.68 3.48
CA TYR A 268 18.57 -29.34 3.78
C TYR A 268 19.70 -28.94 2.81
N ASP A 269 19.54 -29.17 1.51
CA ASP A 269 20.49 -28.82 0.46
C ASP A 269 19.78 -28.58 -0.84
N VAL A 270 19.60 -27.29 -1.18
CA VAL A 270 18.89 -26.87 -2.38
C VAL A 270 19.54 -27.35 -3.68
N TYR A 271 20.86 -27.46 -3.70
CA TYR A 271 21.59 -27.95 -4.88
C TYR A 271 21.39 -29.46 -5.11
N ASN A 272 21.40 -30.24 -4.03
CA ASN A 272 21.00 -31.65 -4.07
C ASN A 272 19.52 -31.80 -4.47
N ALA A 273 18.63 -30.99 -3.89
CA ALA A 273 17.20 -31.01 -4.23
C ALA A 273 16.99 -30.79 -5.71
N VAL A 274 17.66 -29.78 -6.32
CA VAL A 274 17.52 -29.47 -7.75
C VAL A 274 18.19 -30.52 -8.62
N SER A 275 19.41 -30.96 -8.31
CA SER A 275 20.20 -31.84 -9.19
C SER A 275 19.76 -33.30 -9.14
N ASN A 276 19.43 -33.81 -7.96
CA ASN A 276 19.22 -35.23 -7.73
C ASN A 276 17.78 -35.62 -7.45
N ILE A 277 16.99 -34.74 -6.82
CA ILE A 277 15.58 -35.03 -6.55
C ILE A 277 14.73 -34.51 -7.72
N TRP A 278 14.62 -33.20 -7.94
CA TRP A 278 13.85 -32.65 -9.02
C TRP A 278 14.36 -33.03 -10.41
N GLY A 279 15.68 -32.86 -10.63
CA GLY A 279 16.35 -33.14 -11.90
C GLY A 279 16.84 -34.60 -12.05
N GLY A 280 16.59 -35.47 -11.08
CA GLY A 280 16.94 -36.88 -11.06
C GLY A 280 15.71 -37.76 -10.80
N GLU A 281 15.42 -38.11 -9.56
CA GLU A 281 14.37 -39.06 -9.16
C GLU A 281 12.96 -38.67 -9.64
N LEU A 282 12.62 -37.41 -9.57
CA LEU A 282 11.30 -36.89 -9.94
C LEU A 282 11.26 -36.23 -11.33
N ARG A 283 12.36 -36.30 -12.08
CA ARG A 283 12.50 -35.60 -13.37
C ARG A 283 11.37 -35.88 -14.35
N ASP A 284 11.03 -37.13 -14.55
CA ASP A 284 10.00 -37.52 -15.53
C ASP A 284 8.63 -37.00 -15.12
N ARG A 285 8.31 -37.03 -13.81
CA ARG A 285 7.06 -36.45 -13.27
C ARG A 285 6.99 -34.94 -13.45
N VAL A 286 8.12 -34.23 -13.31
CA VAL A 286 8.18 -32.78 -13.58
C VAL A 286 7.94 -32.50 -15.05
N LEU A 287 8.51 -33.31 -15.96
CA LEU A 287 8.31 -33.16 -17.40
C LEU A 287 6.87 -33.48 -17.82
N GLU A 288 6.26 -34.56 -17.28
CA GLU A 288 4.83 -34.89 -17.52
C GLU A 288 3.88 -33.78 -17.08
N ARG A 289 4.28 -33.01 -16.05
CA ARG A 289 3.51 -31.87 -15.53
C ARG A 289 3.67 -30.60 -16.38
N ALA A 290 4.72 -30.47 -17.18
CA ALA A 290 5.10 -29.24 -17.86
C ALA A 290 3.98 -28.70 -18.80
N ASP A 291 3.17 -29.59 -19.40
CA ASP A 291 2.04 -29.20 -20.24
C ASP A 291 0.77 -28.83 -19.46
N LYS A 292 0.73 -29.12 -18.15
CA LYS A 292 -0.44 -28.91 -17.27
C LYS A 292 -0.23 -27.86 -16.19
N GLY A 293 1.01 -27.42 -15.99
CA GLY A 293 1.32 -26.44 -14.94
C GLY A 293 2.82 -26.17 -14.77
N CYS A 294 3.14 -25.31 -13.82
CA CYS A 294 4.51 -24.89 -13.54
C CYS A 294 4.91 -25.29 -12.12
N LEU A 295 6.11 -25.87 -11.97
CA LEU A 295 6.76 -26.07 -10.69
C LEU A 295 7.67 -24.86 -10.39
N VAL A 296 7.46 -24.26 -9.23
CA VAL A 296 8.28 -23.21 -8.70
C VAL A 296 9.17 -23.78 -7.60
N ILE A 297 10.47 -23.77 -7.81
CA ILE A 297 11.47 -24.13 -6.81
C ILE A 297 11.81 -22.89 -6.00
N ARG A 298 11.62 -22.95 -4.67
CA ARG A 298 11.85 -21.83 -3.76
C ARG A 298 13.08 -22.07 -2.88
N PRO A 299 14.22 -21.41 -3.16
CA PRO A 299 15.30 -21.25 -2.19
C PRO A 299 14.93 -20.09 -1.24
N ASP A 300 15.02 -20.34 0.06
CA ASP A 300 14.65 -19.38 1.12
C ASP A 300 15.89 -18.94 1.93
N SER A 301 17.09 -19.40 1.53
CA SER A 301 18.34 -19.16 2.22
C SER A 301 19.52 -18.92 1.27
N GLY A 302 20.56 -18.26 1.80
CA GLY A 302 21.78 -17.93 1.07
C GLY A 302 21.77 -16.56 0.41
N ASP A 303 22.84 -16.23 -0.32
CA ASP A 303 22.91 -14.99 -1.12
C ASP A 303 22.06 -15.16 -2.40
N PRO A 304 20.95 -14.41 -2.55
CA PRO A 304 20.06 -14.59 -3.68
C PRO A 304 20.73 -14.35 -5.05
N CYS A 305 21.69 -13.42 -5.15
CA CYS A 305 22.41 -13.14 -6.40
C CYS A 305 23.23 -14.35 -6.88
N VAL A 306 23.77 -15.12 -5.93
CA VAL A 306 24.57 -16.30 -6.23
C VAL A 306 23.70 -17.56 -6.38
N VAL A 307 22.79 -17.77 -5.43
CA VAL A 307 21.95 -18.97 -5.38
C VAL A 307 21.05 -19.08 -6.60
N VAL A 308 20.35 -18.01 -6.97
CA VAL A 308 19.39 -18.02 -8.10
C VAL A 308 20.10 -18.34 -9.41
N VAL A 309 21.23 -17.69 -9.71
CA VAL A 309 22.00 -17.95 -10.94
C VAL A 309 22.51 -19.39 -10.99
N LYS A 310 23.01 -19.92 -9.86
CA LYS A 310 23.48 -21.30 -9.78
C LYS A 310 22.35 -22.30 -9.99
N LEU A 311 21.16 -22.06 -9.42
CA LEU A 311 19.99 -22.92 -9.62
C LEU A 311 19.50 -22.89 -11.06
N LEU A 312 19.47 -21.72 -11.73
CA LEU A 312 19.13 -21.60 -13.13
C LEU A 312 20.06 -22.45 -14.01
N ASN A 313 21.36 -22.41 -13.76
CA ASN A 313 22.35 -23.22 -14.48
C ASN A 313 22.10 -24.73 -14.25
N LEU A 314 21.90 -25.17 -13.00
CA LEU A 314 21.59 -26.56 -12.68
C LEU A 314 20.30 -27.06 -13.32
N LEU A 315 19.25 -26.21 -13.33
CA LEU A 315 17.99 -26.53 -14.00
C LEU A 315 18.17 -26.70 -15.51
N ALA A 316 18.98 -25.85 -16.16
CA ALA A 316 19.29 -25.98 -17.57
C ALA A 316 20.04 -27.25 -17.93
N GLU A 317 20.88 -27.78 -17.03
CA GLU A 317 21.56 -29.07 -17.22
C GLU A 317 20.57 -30.23 -17.13
N LYS A 318 19.52 -30.12 -16.34
CA LYS A 318 18.58 -31.21 -16.05
C LYS A 318 17.35 -31.24 -16.92
N PHE A 319 16.88 -30.07 -17.39
CA PHE A 319 15.64 -29.93 -18.14
C PHE A 319 15.89 -29.27 -19.50
N PRO A 320 15.33 -29.81 -20.59
CA PRO A 320 15.43 -29.20 -21.91
C PRO A 320 14.56 -27.94 -21.94
N ILE A 321 15.15 -26.79 -21.60
CA ILE A 321 14.63 -25.45 -21.85
C ILE A 321 13.17 -25.20 -21.48
N SER A 322 12.86 -25.07 -20.22
CA SER A 322 11.88 -24.07 -19.76
C SER A 322 12.50 -23.33 -18.59
N LYS A 323 12.80 -22.08 -18.83
CA LYS A 323 13.64 -21.27 -17.94
C LYS A 323 12.74 -20.57 -16.91
N ASN A 324 12.28 -21.25 -15.84
CA ASN A 324 11.49 -20.61 -14.76
C ASN A 324 11.94 -21.06 -13.36
N SER A 325 12.38 -20.13 -12.51
CA SER A 325 12.61 -20.37 -11.08
C SER A 325 12.57 -19.09 -10.25
N LYS A 326 12.38 -19.21 -8.92
CA LYS A 326 12.05 -18.13 -7.98
C LYS A 326 12.95 -18.08 -6.76
N GLY A 327 13.10 -16.88 -6.15
CA GLY A 327 13.83 -16.64 -4.89
C GLY A 327 13.10 -15.67 -3.95
N ASP A 328 13.38 -15.74 -2.64
CA ASP A 328 12.75 -14.96 -1.55
C ASP A 328 13.78 -14.05 -0.82
N GLY A 329 13.29 -13.07 -0.05
CA GLY A 329 14.14 -12.18 0.77
C GLY A 329 14.38 -10.78 0.21
N ILE A 330 13.38 -10.05 -0.24
CA ILE A 330 13.46 -8.97 -1.22
C ILE A 330 13.16 -7.57 -0.64
N LYS A 331 14.04 -6.61 -1.00
CA LYS A 331 13.86 -5.16 -0.86
C LYS A 331 14.09 -4.49 -2.23
N PRO A 332 13.70 -3.21 -2.46
CA PRO A 332 13.92 -2.54 -3.75
C PRO A 332 15.36 -2.61 -4.24
N GLU A 333 16.33 -2.38 -3.37
CA GLU A 333 17.75 -2.38 -3.72
C GLU A 333 18.25 -3.80 -4.05
N THR A 334 17.74 -4.82 -3.38
CA THR A 334 18.15 -6.22 -3.61
C THR A 334 17.51 -6.80 -4.87
N ILE A 335 16.30 -6.40 -5.23
CA ILE A 335 15.66 -6.81 -6.49
C ILE A 335 16.53 -6.45 -7.69
N GLY A 336 16.99 -5.20 -7.78
CA GLY A 336 17.83 -4.74 -8.89
C GLY A 336 19.12 -5.56 -9.01
N ASN A 337 19.80 -5.83 -7.88
CA ASN A 337 21.04 -6.62 -7.88
C ASN A 337 20.82 -8.07 -8.33
N ILE A 338 19.72 -8.70 -7.91
CA ILE A 338 19.40 -10.09 -8.31
C ILE A 338 19.08 -10.13 -9.81
N LEU A 339 18.24 -9.22 -10.29
CA LEU A 339 17.85 -9.17 -11.70
C LEU A 339 19.06 -8.86 -12.61
N GLU A 340 19.96 -7.98 -12.19
CA GLU A 340 21.21 -7.72 -12.92
C GLU A 340 22.12 -8.95 -12.95
N SER A 341 22.26 -9.70 -11.85
CA SER A 341 23.01 -10.95 -11.80
C SER A 341 22.46 -12.01 -12.76
N ILE A 342 21.13 -12.11 -12.85
CA ILE A 342 20.42 -13.01 -13.76
C ILE A 342 20.68 -12.61 -15.21
N LYS A 343 20.57 -11.31 -15.54
CA LYS A 343 20.82 -10.75 -16.87
C LYS A 343 22.27 -10.93 -17.31
N ILE A 344 23.26 -10.62 -16.44
CA ILE A 344 24.70 -10.85 -16.71
C ILE A 344 24.99 -12.32 -16.98
N ALA A 345 24.32 -13.25 -16.29
CA ALA A 345 24.45 -14.68 -16.52
C ALA A 345 23.75 -15.18 -17.81
N GLY A 346 23.15 -14.28 -18.59
CA GLY A 346 22.48 -14.58 -19.87
C GLY A 346 21.08 -15.18 -19.74
N TRP A 347 20.45 -15.05 -18.54
CA TRP A 347 19.10 -15.54 -18.28
C TRP A 347 18.05 -14.46 -18.42
N SER A 348 16.86 -14.84 -18.90
CA SER A 348 15.68 -13.95 -18.85
C SER A 348 15.19 -13.82 -17.39
N THR A 349 14.82 -12.61 -17.00
CA THR A 349 14.22 -12.31 -15.69
C THR A 349 12.77 -12.81 -15.59
N GLU A 350 12.20 -13.29 -16.70
CA GLU A 350 10.93 -14.02 -16.68
C GLU A 350 11.00 -15.31 -15.86
N ASN A 351 12.21 -15.89 -15.72
CA ASN A 351 12.44 -17.12 -14.98
C ASN A 351 12.28 -16.98 -13.45
N VAL A 352 12.12 -15.76 -12.93
CA VAL A 352 12.04 -15.54 -11.49
C VAL A 352 10.77 -14.80 -11.10
N VAL A 353 10.30 -15.09 -9.89
CA VAL A 353 9.25 -14.35 -9.18
C VAL A 353 9.76 -14.14 -7.77
N PHE A 354 9.41 -13.01 -7.19
CA PHE A 354 9.88 -12.60 -5.89
C PHE A 354 8.81 -12.81 -4.81
N GLY A 355 9.24 -13.18 -3.60
CA GLY A 355 8.42 -13.17 -2.40
C GLY A 355 8.91 -12.08 -1.44
N ALA A 356 8.02 -11.21 -1.00
CA ALA A 356 8.34 -10.19 -0.02
C ALA A 356 7.63 -10.47 1.31
N GLY A 357 8.40 -10.63 2.36
CA GLY A 357 7.90 -10.84 3.72
C GLY A 357 7.71 -9.53 4.49
N GLY A 358 8.03 -9.52 5.79
CA GLY A 358 7.86 -8.37 6.67
C GLY A 358 8.59 -7.09 6.22
N ALA A 359 9.54 -7.18 5.30
CA ALA A 359 10.21 -5.99 4.76
C ALA A 359 9.25 -5.10 3.96
N LEU A 360 8.31 -5.69 3.21
CA LEU A 360 7.33 -4.96 2.42
C LEU A 360 6.32 -4.22 3.30
N LEU A 361 5.83 -4.85 4.37
CA LEU A 361 4.74 -4.33 5.18
C LEU A 361 5.20 -3.65 6.48
N GLN A 362 6.47 -3.77 6.89
CA GLN A 362 6.88 -3.35 8.24
C GLN A 362 8.19 -2.56 8.31
N ARG A 363 9.10 -2.67 7.32
CA ARG A 363 10.39 -1.94 7.39
C ARG A 363 10.28 -0.51 6.88
N MET A 364 9.38 0.23 7.48
CA MET A 364 9.15 1.64 7.19
C MET A 364 8.56 2.36 8.39
N ASP A 365 8.69 3.66 8.41
CA ASP A 365 8.06 4.55 9.36
C ASP A 365 7.55 5.82 8.65
N ARG A 366 6.95 6.75 9.41
CA ARG A 366 6.46 8.02 8.87
C ARG A 366 7.57 8.84 8.20
N ASP A 367 8.82 8.68 8.66
CA ASP A 367 9.95 9.46 8.17
C ASP A 367 10.59 8.83 6.92
N THR A 368 10.24 7.58 6.55
CA THR A 368 10.62 6.95 5.27
C THR A 368 10.27 7.85 4.07
N GLN A 369 9.11 8.51 4.11
CA GLN A 369 8.68 9.52 3.11
C GLN A 369 8.46 10.90 3.76
N GLN A 370 8.98 11.14 4.95
CA GLN A 370 8.95 12.42 5.69
C GLN A 370 7.55 13.04 5.69
N CYS A 371 6.53 12.23 5.97
CA CYS A 371 5.13 12.63 5.92
C CYS A 371 4.78 13.61 7.04
N ALA A 372 4.04 14.66 6.72
CA ALA A 372 3.68 15.72 7.63
C ALA A 372 2.28 16.30 7.38
N PHE A 373 1.59 16.63 8.47
CA PHE A 373 0.34 17.38 8.48
C PHE A 373 0.59 18.76 9.08
N LYS A 374 0.15 19.84 8.44
CA LYS A 374 0.43 21.21 8.87
C LYS A 374 -0.76 22.13 8.64
N CYS A 375 -1.08 22.94 9.65
CA CYS A 375 -1.93 24.10 9.49
C CYS A 375 -1.24 25.15 8.61
N SER A 376 -1.97 25.71 7.65
CA SER A 376 -1.45 26.70 6.70
C SER A 376 -2.34 27.93 6.51
N SER A 377 -3.62 27.88 6.96
CA SER A 377 -4.50 29.04 6.93
C SER A 377 -5.48 29.01 8.10
N VAL A 378 -5.85 30.18 8.61
CA VAL A 378 -6.89 30.36 9.63
C VAL A 378 -7.76 31.55 9.28
N VAL A 379 -9.03 31.54 9.75
CA VAL A 379 -9.92 32.70 9.73
C VAL A 379 -10.14 33.16 11.17
N ILE A 380 -9.87 34.42 11.45
CA ILE A 380 -10.00 35.04 12.78
C ILE A 380 -10.76 36.35 12.58
N ASN A 381 -11.91 36.53 13.25
CA ASN A 381 -12.76 37.73 13.12
C ASN A 381 -13.06 38.09 11.65
N ASP A 382 -13.43 37.06 10.86
CA ASP A 382 -13.75 37.13 9.42
C ASP A 382 -12.56 37.51 8.50
N GLU A 383 -11.34 37.65 9.04
CA GLU A 383 -10.14 37.87 8.24
C GLU A 383 -9.35 36.55 8.07
N THR A 384 -8.88 36.29 6.84
CA THR A 384 -8.08 35.12 6.51
C THR A 384 -6.59 35.42 6.66
N PHE A 385 -5.88 34.56 7.41
CA PHE A 385 -4.45 34.67 7.62
C PHE A 385 -3.72 33.43 7.11
N ASP A 386 -2.61 33.65 6.42
CA ASP A 386 -1.63 32.60 6.13
C ASP A 386 -0.84 32.28 7.38
N VAL A 387 -0.77 31.01 7.77
CA VAL A 387 0.05 30.55 8.88
C VAL A 387 1.07 29.51 8.39
N PHE A 388 2.27 29.55 8.95
CA PHE A 388 3.32 28.64 8.51
C PHE A 388 4.43 28.53 9.56
N LYS A 389 5.14 27.41 9.50
CA LYS A 389 6.36 27.17 10.29
C LYS A 389 7.58 27.50 9.42
N ASP A 390 8.49 28.34 9.93
CA ASP A 390 9.75 28.72 9.28
C ASP A 390 10.90 28.75 10.29
N PRO A 391 11.37 27.57 10.78
CA PRO A 391 12.39 27.52 11.82
C PRO A 391 13.76 27.90 11.26
N THR A 392 14.46 28.75 12.00
CA THR A 392 15.83 29.17 11.65
C THR A 392 16.85 28.03 11.74
N THR A 393 16.54 27.01 12.57
CA THR A 393 17.44 25.88 12.86
C THR A 393 17.39 24.78 11.79
N ASP A 394 16.32 24.70 10.97
CA ASP A 394 16.19 23.70 9.91
C ASP A 394 15.19 24.15 8.84
N SER A 395 15.72 24.72 7.77
CA SER A 395 14.92 25.23 6.65
C SER A 395 14.11 24.13 5.90
N ARG A 396 14.52 22.86 6.02
CA ARG A 396 13.79 21.72 5.43
C ARG A 396 12.42 21.50 6.11
N LYS A 397 12.26 22.04 7.35
CA LYS A 397 11.00 21.99 8.11
C LYS A 397 10.06 23.17 7.84
N ARG A 398 10.41 24.06 6.89
CA ARG A 398 9.49 25.10 6.42
C ARG A 398 8.21 24.47 5.88
N SER A 399 7.04 25.00 6.31
CA SER A 399 5.74 24.56 5.81
C SER A 399 5.20 25.50 4.72
N LYS A 400 4.28 24.99 3.90
CA LYS A 400 3.48 25.83 3.00
C LYS A 400 2.58 26.77 3.80
N LYS A 401 2.12 27.83 3.17
CA LYS A 401 1.23 28.84 3.74
C LYS A 401 0.02 29.05 2.87
N GLY A 402 -1.09 29.47 3.47
CA GLY A 402 -2.34 29.76 2.81
C GLY A 402 -3.15 28.51 2.44
N ARG A 403 -4.25 28.71 1.78
CA ARG A 403 -5.06 27.64 1.19
C ARG A 403 -4.37 27.14 -0.08
N LEU A 404 -4.47 25.86 -0.36
CA LEU A 404 -3.64 25.20 -1.37
C LEU A 404 -4.52 24.50 -2.41
N THR A 405 -4.07 24.55 -3.66
CA THR A 405 -4.55 23.76 -4.79
C THR A 405 -3.40 22.97 -5.40
N LEU A 406 -3.70 22.00 -6.24
CA LEU A 406 -2.72 21.18 -6.93
C LEU A 406 -3.03 21.17 -8.42
N GLU A 407 -2.07 21.57 -9.26
CA GLU A 407 -2.26 21.63 -10.70
C GLU A 407 -1.17 20.90 -11.46
N ARG A 408 -1.50 20.48 -12.69
CA ARG A 408 -0.49 20.02 -13.65
C ARG A 408 -0.04 21.20 -14.52
N ARG A 409 1.24 21.59 -14.38
CA ARG A 409 1.89 22.67 -15.16
C ARG A 409 3.10 22.12 -15.89
N ASN A 410 3.14 22.29 -17.21
CA ASN A 410 4.24 21.78 -18.06
C ASN A 410 4.56 20.29 -17.81
N GLY A 411 3.51 19.46 -17.64
CA GLY A 411 3.65 18.04 -17.36
C GLY A 411 3.93 17.68 -15.89
N GLN A 412 4.31 18.64 -15.05
CA GLN A 412 4.62 18.42 -13.63
C GLN A 412 3.43 18.76 -12.72
N ILE A 413 3.24 17.98 -11.67
CA ILE A 413 2.27 18.28 -10.61
C ILE A 413 2.91 19.24 -9.61
N VAL A 414 2.28 20.38 -9.36
CA VAL A 414 2.78 21.43 -8.47
C VAL A 414 1.69 21.97 -7.56
N THR A 415 2.04 22.20 -6.30
CA THR A 415 1.16 22.88 -5.33
C THR A 415 1.17 24.39 -5.56
N ILE A 416 -0.02 24.98 -5.56
CA ILE A 416 -0.23 26.41 -5.79
C ILE A 416 -1.05 26.94 -4.63
N GLN A 417 -0.79 28.19 -4.22
CA GLN A 417 -1.67 28.87 -3.29
C GLN A 417 -3.00 29.20 -3.98
N GLU A 418 -4.12 28.95 -3.34
CA GLU A 418 -5.47 29.24 -3.84
C GLU A 418 -5.56 30.70 -4.30
N GLY A 419 -6.24 30.94 -5.43
CA GLY A 419 -6.32 32.26 -6.07
C GLY A 419 -5.14 32.61 -7.00
N ARG A 420 -4.04 31.81 -7.00
CA ARG A 420 -2.90 32.02 -7.92
C ARG A 420 -2.88 31.03 -9.09
N GLY A 421 -3.84 30.11 -9.13
CA GLY A 421 -4.01 29.10 -10.16
C GLY A 421 -5.35 29.20 -10.85
N ASP A 422 -5.63 28.20 -11.69
CA ASP A 422 -6.91 28.01 -12.33
C ASP A 422 -7.75 26.99 -11.53
N PRO A 423 -8.82 27.39 -10.86
CA PRO A 423 -9.64 26.49 -10.04
C PRO A 423 -10.19 25.30 -10.82
N SER A 424 -10.39 25.41 -12.13
CA SER A 424 -10.87 24.32 -12.98
C SER A 424 -9.82 23.22 -13.22
N LYS A 425 -8.54 23.52 -12.91
CA LYS A 425 -7.40 22.59 -13.02
C LYS A 425 -6.97 22.02 -11.69
N ASP A 426 -7.69 22.32 -10.59
CA ASP A 426 -7.36 21.75 -9.28
C ASP A 426 -7.53 20.23 -9.31
N LEU A 427 -6.43 19.52 -9.05
CA LEU A 427 -6.40 18.07 -8.97
C LEU A 427 -6.97 17.54 -7.64
N LEU A 428 -7.16 18.40 -6.64
CA LEU A 428 -7.77 18.03 -5.37
C LEU A 428 -9.28 18.00 -5.52
N VAL A 429 -9.89 16.83 -5.36
CA VAL A 429 -11.34 16.66 -5.37
C VAL A 429 -11.88 16.55 -3.95
N THR A 430 -13.09 17.05 -3.70
CA THR A 430 -13.76 16.85 -2.41
C THR A 430 -14.12 15.38 -2.27
N VAL A 431 -13.40 14.66 -1.39
CA VAL A 431 -13.62 13.24 -1.13
C VAL A 431 -14.53 12.98 0.07
N PHE A 432 -14.62 13.95 0.99
CA PHE A 432 -15.47 13.88 2.17
C PHE A 432 -16.00 15.26 2.53
N GLU A 433 -17.27 15.31 2.94
CA GLU A 433 -17.88 16.55 3.44
C GLU A 433 -19.05 16.23 4.36
N ASN A 434 -19.02 16.81 5.57
CA ASN A 434 -20.11 16.76 6.55
C ASN A 434 -20.58 15.32 6.82
N GLY A 435 -19.63 14.43 7.15
CA GLY A 435 -19.89 13.03 7.48
C GLY A 435 -20.22 12.12 6.28
N ARG A 436 -20.09 12.61 5.06
CA ARG A 436 -20.45 11.88 3.83
C ARG A 436 -19.25 11.71 2.90
N LEU A 437 -19.03 10.48 2.47
CA LEU A 437 -18.12 10.20 1.37
C LEU A 437 -18.69 10.80 0.08
N LYS A 438 -17.87 11.53 -0.69
CA LYS A 438 -18.25 12.19 -1.93
C LYS A 438 -17.79 11.45 -3.17
N VAL A 439 -16.70 10.72 -3.05
CA VAL A 439 -16.13 9.90 -4.11
C VAL A 439 -15.78 8.54 -3.52
N ASP A 440 -16.13 7.47 -4.23
CA ASP A 440 -15.85 6.08 -3.86
C ASP A 440 -15.09 5.41 -5.02
N TYR A 441 -13.77 5.34 -4.90
CA TYR A 441 -12.92 4.74 -5.92
C TYR A 441 -12.91 3.22 -5.79
N THR A 442 -13.03 2.54 -6.93
CA THR A 442 -12.76 1.10 -7.02
C THR A 442 -11.25 0.83 -7.07
N LEU A 443 -10.84 -0.38 -6.68
CA LEU A 443 -9.44 -0.79 -6.78
C LEU A 443 -8.92 -0.72 -8.22
N ASP A 444 -9.76 -1.04 -9.20
CA ASP A 444 -9.37 -1.02 -10.62
C ASP A 444 -9.10 0.39 -11.13
N GLU A 445 -9.90 1.38 -10.71
CA GLU A 445 -9.63 2.79 -11.01
C GLU A 445 -8.32 3.27 -10.36
N ILE A 446 -8.04 2.82 -9.14
CA ILE A 446 -6.79 3.14 -8.43
C ILE A 446 -5.59 2.51 -9.14
N ARG A 447 -5.68 1.24 -9.52
CA ARG A 447 -4.67 0.52 -10.31
C ARG A 447 -4.36 1.20 -11.64
N ALA A 448 -5.41 1.61 -12.35
CA ALA A 448 -5.27 2.31 -13.63
C ALA A 448 -4.50 3.62 -13.49
N ARG A 449 -4.73 4.38 -12.42
CA ARG A 449 -3.98 5.62 -12.13
C ARG A 449 -2.55 5.37 -11.66
N ALA A 450 -2.31 4.28 -10.94
CA ALA A 450 -1.01 3.91 -10.40
C ALA A 450 -0.09 3.24 -11.44
N GLU A 451 -0.61 2.83 -12.60
CA GLU A 451 0.15 2.07 -13.58
C GLU A 451 1.37 2.86 -14.10
N LEU A 452 2.42 2.12 -14.45
CA LEU A 452 3.66 2.68 -14.97
C LEU A 452 3.49 3.13 -16.42
N ASP A 453 4.02 4.30 -16.77
CA ASP A 453 3.86 4.90 -18.11
C ASP A 453 4.37 3.97 -19.22
N PHE A 454 5.51 3.33 -19.05
CA PHE A 454 6.05 2.40 -20.06
C PHE A 454 5.19 1.14 -20.26
N VAL A 455 4.53 0.66 -19.20
CA VAL A 455 3.57 -0.46 -19.29
C VAL A 455 2.35 -0.04 -20.08
N GLN A 456 1.84 1.17 -19.85
CA GLN A 456 0.73 1.72 -20.64
C GLN A 456 1.13 1.92 -22.10
N GLU A 457 2.34 2.41 -22.39
CA GLU A 457 2.84 2.57 -23.76
C GLU A 457 2.92 1.23 -24.50
N ILE A 458 3.43 0.18 -23.84
CA ILE A 458 3.52 -1.17 -24.44
C ILE A 458 2.13 -1.71 -24.75
N ARG A 459 1.20 -1.63 -23.80
CA ARG A 459 -0.20 -2.05 -24.00
C ARG A 459 -0.85 -1.29 -25.17
N ASN A 460 -0.67 0.03 -25.22
CA ASN A 460 -1.23 0.85 -26.29
C ASN A 460 -0.63 0.51 -27.67
N LYS A 461 0.66 0.15 -27.75
CA LYS A 461 1.30 -0.30 -29.00
C LYS A 461 0.76 -1.65 -29.48
N ARG A 462 0.46 -2.55 -28.54
CA ARG A 462 -0.16 -3.86 -28.86
C ARG A 462 -1.60 -3.70 -29.35
N HIS A 463 -2.44 -2.92 -28.65
CA HIS A 463 -3.82 -2.66 -29.11
C HIS A 463 -3.93 -2.02 -30.49
N ARG A 464 -2.90 -1.29 -30.94
CA ARG A 464 -2.83 -0.76 -32.31
C ARG A 464 -2.46 -1.80 -33.35
N LYS A 465 -1.87 -2.94 -32.95
CA LYS A 465 -1.42 -4.02 -33.85
C LYS A 465 -2.38 -5.21 -33.93
N THR A 466 -3.32 -5.36 -33.01
CA THR A 466 -4.24 -6.52 -32.94
C THR A 466 -5.68 -6.02 -32.93
N PRO A 467 -6.54 -6.43 -33.90
CA PRO A 467 -7.97 -6.18 -33.80
C PRO A 467 -8.58 -7.13 -32.75
N LEU A 468 -9.39 -6.60 -31.87
CA LEU A 468 -10.37 -7.11 -30.89
C LEU A 468 -10.60 -8.63 -30.63
N ALA A 469 -9.81 -9.55 -31.18
CA ALA A 469 -10.02 -10.99 -31.03
C ALA A 469 -9.41 -11.62 -29.76
N ASP A 470 -8.44 -10.98 -29.13
CA ASP A 470 -7.67 -11.59 -28.02
C ASP A 470 -8.11 -11.17 -26.60
N THR A 471 -9.22 -10.46 -26.47
CA THR A 471 -9.74 -10.02 -25.15
C THR A 471 -10.41 -11.16 -24.37
N ILE A 472 -10.59 -12.33 -24.98
CA ILE A 472 -11.26 -13.50 -24.35
C ILE A 472 -10.26 -14.45 -23.69
N MET A 473 -8.98 -14.43 -24.06
CA MET A 473 -7.97 -15.36 -23.51
C MET A 473 -7.46 -15.02 -22.10
N ALA A 474 -7.68 -13.82 -21.60
CA ALA A 474 -7.27 -13.45 -20.25
C ALA A 474 -8.23 -13.94 -19.15
N ALA A 475 -9.42 -14.38 -19.51
CA ALA A 475 -10.44 -14.86 -18.57
C ALA A 475 -10.45 -16.40 -18.41
N GLU A 476 -9.84 -17.16 -19.31
CA GLU A 476 -9.84 -18.64 -19.27
C GLU A 476 -8.64 -19.26 -18.53
N VAL A 477 -7.64 -18.49 -18.14
CA VAL A 477 -6.51 -18.98 -17.31
C VAL A 477 -6.77 -18.84 -15.80
N ALA A 478 -7.94 -18.33 -15.42
CA ALA A 478 -8.41 -18.18 -14.04
C ALA A 478 -9.56 -19.12 -13.68
N ALA A 479 -9.74 -20.23 -14.38
CA ALA A 479 -10.69 -21.29 -14.02
C ALA A 479 -9.96 -22.55 -13.53
#